data_f68fa5083eddba12ee051097d99700a6
#
_entry.id   f68fa5083eddba12ee051097d99700a6
#
_cell.length_a   1.000
_cell.length_b   1.000
_cell.length_c   1.000
_cell.angle_alpha   90.00
_cell.angle_beta   90.00
_cell.angle_gamma   90.00
#
_symmetry.space_group_name_H-M   'P 1'
#
loop_
_entity.id
_entity.type
_entity.pdbx_description
1 polymer ?
#
loop_
_entity_poly.entity_id
_entity_poly.type
_entity_poly.pdbx_seq_one_letter_code
_entity_poly.pdbx_strand_id
1 'polypeptide(L)'
;MNYMDQYKFWLEDSYFDEGTKEELRKIADNQAEIEDRFYKDLAFGTGGLRGVIGAGTNRMNIYTVRKATQGLANYILKQGGADKGVAIAYDSRYYSPEFADEAALCMAANGIKAYVFDELRPTPELSFALRTLGCISGIVVTASHNPPEYNGYKVYWEDGAQVTAPKDHEIIDEVEHVTDFHTVKTMSKDDAIEAGLYQYIGEEIDVAYMEELKKQIIHPEIIKEVADELKIVYTPFHGTGNKPVRRILAELGFKHVYVVPEQERPDPAFTTLDYPNPEDPKAFTLALTLAK
;
A
#
# COMPACT_ATOMS: atom_id res chain seq x y z
N MET A 1 -1.33 28.19 9.25
CA MET A 1 0.13 28.36 9.51
C MET A 1 0.84 28.57 8.18
N ASN A 2 1.85 29.44 8.10
CA ASN A 2 2.69 29.49 6.89
C ASN A 2 3.68 28.31 6.90
N TYR A 3 4.36 28.04 5.79
CA TYR A 3 5.23 26.88 5.66
C TYR A 3 6.42 26.87 6.65
N MET A 4 6.95 28.06 7.02
CA MET A 4 8.03 28.17 8.00
C MET A 4 7.54 27.87 9.44
N ASP A 5 6.30 28.24 9.76
CA ASP A 5 5.72 27.91 11.06
C ASP A 5 5.44 26.41 11.18
N GLN A 6 5.00 25.75 10.07
CA GLN A 6 4.85 24.30 10.01
C GLN A 6 6.19 23.58 10.17
N TYR A 7 7.23 24.03 9.46
CA TYR A 7 8.57 23.47 9.59
C TYR A 7 9.10 23.55 11.02
N LYS A 8 8.96 24.71 11.68
CA LYS A 8 9.36 24.89 13.09
C LYS A 8 8.56 24.00 14.03
N PHE A 9 7.24 23.93 13.84
CA PHE A 9 6.37 23.05 14.61
C PHE A 9 6.86 21.59 14.54
N TRP A 10 7.17 21.08 13.36
CA TRP A 10 7.69 19.72 13.19
C TRP A 10 9.05 19.50 13.85
N LEU A 11 9.90 20.52 13.93
CA LEU A 11 11.19 20.45 14.61
C LEU A 11 11.07 20.45 16.14
N GLU A 12 10.11 21.17 16.69
CA GLU A 12 10.03 21.49 18.12
C GLU A 12 9.07 20.56 18.87
N ASP A 13 7.98 20.15 18.22
CA ASP A 13 6.93 19.39 18.87
C ASP A 13 7.38 17.94 19.18
N SER A 14 7.01 17.45 20.36
CA SER A 14 7.38 16.10 20.83
C SER A 14 6.65 14.97 20.13
N TYR A 15 5.62 15.26 19.34
CA TYR A 15 4.90 14.27 18.55
C TYR A 15 5.79 13.65 17.44
N PHE A 16 6.71 14.44 16.90
CA PHE A 16 7.61 13.99 15.84
C PHE A 16 8.88 13.36 16.43
N ASP A 17 9.28 12.23 15.86
CA ASP A 17 10.48 11.51 16.29
C ASP A 17 11.80 12.23 15.92
N GLU A 18 12.88 11.81 16.56
CA GLU A 18 14.17 12.46 16.37
C GLU A 18 14.74 12.24 14.96
N GLY A 19 14.47 11.08 14.32
CA GLY A 19 14.89 10.81 12.94
C GLY A 19 14.27 11.79 11.96
N THR A 20 12.98 12.07 12.11
CA THR A 20 12.24 13.07 11.33
C THR A 20 12.83 14.47 11.53
N LYS A 21 13.14 14.84 12.79
CA LYS A 21 13.76 16.13 13.11
C LYS A 21 15.18 16.26 12.54
N GLU A 22 15.96 15.19 12.57
CA GLU A 22 17.28 15.16 11.95
C GLU A 22 17.22 15.34 10.44
N GLU A 23 16.26 14.71 9.77
CA GLU A 23 16.03 14.91 8.34
C GLU A 23 15.71 16.39 8.03
N LEU A 24 14.83 17.01 8.82
CA LEU A 24 14.46 18.40 8.65
C LEU A 24 15.61 19.36 8.94
N ARG A 25 16.48 19.08 9.94
CA ARG A 25 17.67 19.89 10.21
C ARG A 25 18.65 19.93 9.04
N LYS A 26 18.75 18.84 8.26
CA LYS A 26 19.64 18.78 7.08
C LYS A 26 19.25 19.74 5.97
N ILE A 27 17.99 20.17 5.93
CA ILE A 27 17.47 21.12 4.92
C ILE A 27 17.31 22.53 5.48
N ALA A 28 17.78 22.83 6.71
CA ALA A 28 17.56 24.10 7.40
C ALA A 28 17.99 25.34 6.57
N ASP A 29 19.03 25.21 5.76
CA ASP A 29 19.55 26.27 4.90
C ASP A 29 18.95 26.26 3.46
N ASN A 30 18.04 25.31 3.17
CA ASN A 30 17.39 25.18 1.87
C ASN A 30 15.91 25.60 1.93
N GLN A 31 15.67 26.90 1.83
CA GLN A 31 14.32 27.47 1.92
C GLN A 31 13.35 26.90 0.87
N ALA A 32 13.81 26.64 -0.34
CA ALA A 32 12.97 26.09 -1.40
C ALA A 32 12.48 24.66 -1.07
N GLU A 33 13.36 23.84 -0.49
CA GLU A 33 13.00 22.48 -0.03
C GLU A 33 12.05 22.53 1.16
N ILE A 34 12.26 23.45 2.11
CA ILE A 34 11.34 23.64 3.24
C ILE A 34 9.97 24.06 2.72
N GLU A 35 9.91 25.02 1.80
CA GLU A 35 8.64 25.45 1.21
C GLU A 35 7.93 24.31 0.50
N ASP A 36 8.62 23.53 -0.35
CA ASP A 36 8.04 22.39 -1.06
C ASP A 36 7.48 21.31 -0.13
N ARG A 37 8.12 21.09 1.01
CA ARG A 37 7.67 20.12 2.02
C ARG A 37 6.49 20.57 2.88
N PHE A 38 6.26 21.89 3.03
CA PHE A 38 5.33 22.45 4.01
C PHE A 38 4.31 23.49 3.47
N TYR A 39 4.34 23.82 2.15
CA TYR A 39 3.44 24.85 1.62
C TYR A 39 1.96 24.42 1.62
N LYS A 40 1.72 23.14 1.70
CA LYS A 40 0.38 22.52 1.81
C LYS A 40 0.46 21.16 2.48
N ASP A 41 -0.69 20.60 2.84
CA ASP A 41 -0.82 19.19 3.17
C ASP A 41 -0.82 18.34 1.90
N LEU A 42 -0.31 17.11 1.99
CA LEU A 42 -0.39 16.13 0.92
C LEU A 42 -1.88 15.84 0.64
N ALA A 43 -2.32 16.16 -0.56
CA ALA A 43 -3.72 16.07 -0.92
C ALA A 43 -4.19 14.61 -0.90
N PHE A 44 -5.27 14.35 -0.18
CA PHE A 44 -6.04 13.13 -0.35
C PHE A 44 -6.86 13.30 -1.65
N GLY A 45 -6.29 12.83 -2.77
CA GLY A 45 -6.95 12.89 -4.08
C GLY A 45 -8.06 11.84 -4.19
N THR A 46 -8.56 11.58 -5.39
CA THR A 46 -9.60 10.57 -5.63
C THR A 46 -9.18 9.22 -5.06
N GLY A 47 -9.61 8.95 -3.82
CA GLY A 47 -9.44 7.67 -3.13
C GLY A 47 -8.06 7.41 -2.51
N GLY A 48 -7.24 8.43 -2.19
CA GLY A 48 -6.00 8.21 -1.42
C GLY A 48 -4.93 9.28 -1.54
N LEU A 49 -3.78 9.02 -0.90
CA LEU A 49 -2.58 9.86 -0.93
C LEU A 49 -1.57 9.31 -1.94
N ARG A 50 -0.77 10.20 -2.53
CA ARG A 50 0.46 9.85 -3.27
C ARG A 50 1.45 11.01 -3.19
N GLY A 51 2.71 10.71 -2.86
CA GLY A 51 3.75 11.72 -2.78
C GLY A 51 5.14 11.14 -2.63
N VAL A 52 6.12 12.03 -2.66
CA VAL A 52 7.51 11.70 -2.34
C VAL A 52 7.63 11.36 -0.85
N ILE A 53 8.41 10.33 -0.54
CA ILE A 53 8.70 9.91 0.84
C ILE A 53 9.60 10.95 1.50
N GLY A 54 9.32 11.33 2.76
CA GLY A 54 10.13 12.23 3.54
C GLY A 54 9.38 12.98 4.63
N ALA A 55 10.09 13.73 5.44
CA ALA A 55 9.51 14.58 6.48
C ALA A 55 8.82 15.81 5.87
N GLY A 56 7.63 16.14 6.38
CA GLY A 56 6.84 17.29 5.96
C GLY A 56 5.38 16.97 5.69
N THR A 57 4.53 18.00 5.69
CA THR A 57 3.08 17.85 5.48
C THR A 57 2.74 17.48 4.03
N ASN A 58 3.56 17.88 3.06
CA ASN A 58 3.43 17.56 1.64
C ASN A 58 4.31 16.34 1.24
N ARG A 59 4.48 15.39 2.12
CA ARG A 59 5.28 14.17 1.92
C ARG A 59 4.54 12.93 2.43
N MET A 60 4.91 11.76 1.88
CA MET A 60 4.51 10.47 2.44
C MET A 60 5.43 10.13 3.62
N ASN A 61 4.85 10.02 4.79
CA ASN A 61 5.51 9.62 6.03
C ASN A 61 4.50 9.01 7.00
N ILE A 62 4.97 8.50 8.13
CA ILE A 62 4.09 7.87 9.14
C ILE A 62 3.02 8.84 9.67
N TYR A 63 3.31 10.13 9.77
CA TYR A 63 2.38 11.14 10.31
C TYR A 63 1.27 11.47 9.32
N THR A 64 1.57 11.62 8.03
CA THR A 64 0.56 11.85 6.98
C THR A 64 -0.30 10.60 6.78
N VAL A 65 0.27 9.38 6.89
CA VAL A 65 -0.47 8.12 6.88
C VAL A 65 -1.39 8.02 8.11
N ARG A 66 -0.90 8.29 9.32
CA ARG A 66 -1.70 8.31 10.55
C ARG A 66 -2.85 9.31 10.46
N LYS A 67 -2.59 10.54 9.99
CA LYS A 67 -3.62 11.58 9.78
C LYS A 67 -4.72 11.09 8.84
N ALA A 68 -4.34 10.57 7.67
CA ALA A 68 -5.29 10.03 6.70
C ALA A 68 -6.08 8.85 7.28
N THR A 69 -5.42 7.97 8.01
CA THR A 69 -6.06 6.80 8.63
C THR A 69 -7.00 7.21 9.76
N GLN A 70 -6.66 8.23 10.56
CA GLN A 70 -7.57 8.76 11.57
C GLN A 70 -8.86 9.33 10.94
N GLY A 71 -8.74 10.08 9.83
CA GLY A 71 -9.90 10.56 9.09
C GLY A 71 -10.76 9.41 8.55
N LEU A 72 -10.13 8.40 7.96
CA LEU A 72 -10.84 7.19 7.50
C LEU A 72 -11.52 6.45 8.66
N ALA A 73 -10.83 6.31 9.81
CA ALA A 73 -11.40 5.69 11.00
C ALA A 73 -12.63 6.47 11.52
N ASN A 74 -12.55 7.81 11.56
CA ASN A 74 -13.68 8.65 11.93
C ASN A 74 -14.88 8.42 11.00
N TYR A 75 -14.63 8.35 9.69
CA TYR A 75 -15.66 8.06 8.71
C TYR A 75 -16.29 6.67 8.92
N ILE A 76 -15.48 5.62 9.10
CA ILE A 76 -15.95 4.25 9.37
C ILE A 76 -16.83 4.22 10.62
N LEU A 77 -16.43 4.90 11.70
CA LEU A 77 -17.20 4.99 12.94
C LEU A 77 -18.55 5.68 12.72
N LYS A 78 -18.58 6.77 11.95
CA LYS A 78 -19.83 7.47 11.58
C LYS A 78 -20.78 6.60 10.76
N GLN A 79 -20.24 5.71 9.93
CA GLN A 79 -21.01 4.72 9.15
C GLN A 79 -21.47 3.52 9.98
N GLY A 80 -21.04 3.39 11.25
CA GLY A 80 -21.35 2.26 12.11
C GLY A 80 -20.69 0.94 11.68
N GLY A 81 -19.53 1.03 10.95
CA GLY A 81 -18.87 -0.15 10.35
C GLY A 81 -17.67 -0.67 11.13
N ALA A 82 -17.45 -0.23 12.36
CA ALA A 82 -16.25 -0.59 13.14
C ALA A 82 -16.08 -2.10 13.37
N ASP A 83 -17.16 -2.83 13.53
CA ASP A 83 -17.21 -4.27 13.75
C ASP A 83 -16.81 -5.11 12.53
N LYS A 84 -16.90 -4.54 11.34
CA LYS A 84 -16.50 -5.22 10.08
C LYS A 84 -14.99 -5.25 9.86
N GLY A 85 -14.25 -4.29 10.41
CA GLY A 85 -12.79 -4.20 10.26
C GLY A 85 -12.32 -3.68 8.89
N VAL A 86 -10.99 -3.65 8.71
CA VAL A 86 -10.30 -3.14 7.51
C VAL A 86 -9.22 -4.12 7.08
N ALA A 87 -9.15 -4.45 5.78
CA ALA A 87 -8.06 -5.24 5.20
C ALA A 87 -6.94 -4.33 4.70
N ILE A 88 -5.67 -4.70 4.89
CA ILE A 88 -4.52 -3.88 4.52
C ILE A 88 -3.49 -4.71 3.75
N ALA A 89 -3.14 -4.25 2.54
CA ALA A 89 -2.07 -4.80 1.72
C ALA A 89 -1.02 -3.73 1.39
N TYR A 90 0.16 -4.17 1.00
CA TYR A 90 1.27 -3.29 0.66
C TYR A 90 2.15 -3.91 -0.43
N ASP A 91 2.93 -3.07 -1.09
CA ASP A 91 3.89 -3.47 -2.11
C ASP A 91 5.35 -3.52 -1.60
N SER A 92 6.31 -3.64 -2.52
CA SER A 92 7.74 -3.76 -2.22
C SER A 92 8.46 -2.43 -1.99
N ARG A 93 7.77 -1.28 -2.04
CA ARG A 93 8.39 0.05 -1.94
C ARG A 93 8.95 0.33 -0.55
N TYR A 94 9.86 1.31 -0.50
CA TYR A 94 10.35 1.84 0.76
C TYR A 94 9.19 2.24 1.68
N TYR A 95 9.25 1.81 2.92
CA TYR A 95 8.28 2.10 3.98
C TYR A 95 6.87 1.54 3.76
N SER A 96 6.62 0.72 2.72
CA SER A 96 5.27 0.16 2.52
C SER A 96 4.81 -0.72 3.68
N PRO A 97 5.64 -1.63 4.25
CA PRO A 97 5.26 -2.39 5.44
C PRO A 97 5.02 -1.50 6.67
N GLU A 98 5.91 -0.51 6.89
CA GLU A 98 5.80 0.42 8.03
C GLU A 98 4.54 1.29 7.94
N PHE A 99 4.21 1.79 6.76
CA PHE A 99 2.98 2.57 6.54
C PHE A 99 1.73 1.70 6.70
N ALA A 100 1.78 0.43 6.29
CA ALA A 100 0.69 -0.52 6.50
C ALA A 100 0.48 -0.80 8.00
N ASP A 101 1.57 -1.00 8.75
CA ASP A 101 1.53 -1.16 10.21
C ASP A 101 0.95 0.09 10.89
N GLU A 102 1.42 1.28 10.53
CA GLU A 102 0.92 2.54 11.11
C GLU A 102 -0.58 2.75 10.85
N ALA A 103 -1.05 2.41 9.65
CA ALA A 103 -2.47 2.43 9.35
C ALA A 103 -3.24 1.41 10.22
N ALA A 104 -2.73 0.20 10.35
CA ALA A 104 -3.35 -0.84 11.18
C ALA A 104 -3.44 -0.44 12.67
N LEU A 105 -2.37 0.13 13.21
CA LEU A 105 -2.29 0.56 14.61
C LEU A 105 -3.19 1.76 14.90
N CYS A 106 -3.36 2.67 13.93
CA CYS A 106 -4.32 3.76 14.02
C CYS A 106 -5.76 3.22 14.00
N MET A 107 -6.09 2.27 13.12
CA MET A 107 -7.40 1.60 13.09
C MET A 107 -7.69 0.90 14.42
N ALA A 108 -6.73 0.10 14.91
CA ALA A 108 -6.85 -0.63 16.18
C ALA A 108 -7.10 0.31 17.36
N ALA A 109 -6.36 1.43 17.47
CA ALA A 109 -6.54 2.43 18.51
C ALA A 109 -7.90 3.14 18.47
N ASN A 110 -8.61 3.07 17.33
CA ASN A 110 -9.99 3.52 17.18
C ASN A 110 -11.03 2.40 17.36
N GLY A 111 -10.60 1.20 17.80
CA GLY A 111 -11.47 0.05 18.02
C GLY A 111 -11.90 -0.66 16.73
N ILE A 112 -11.22 -0.42 15.62
CA ILE A 112 -11.50 -1.03 14.32
C ILE A 112 -10.46 -2.11 14.07
N LYS A 113 -10.89 -3.37 13.87
CA LYS A 113 -9.97 -4.47 13.61
C LYS A 113 -9.27 -4.31 12.26
N ALA A 114 -7.95 -4.49 12.24
CA ALA A 114 -7.12 -4.49 11.04
C ALA A 114 -6.67 -5.92 10.70
N TYR A 115 -6.94 -6.34 9.46
CA TYR A 115 -6.43 -7.57 8.85
C TYR A 115 -5.28 -7.20 7.92
N VAL A 116 -4.04 -7.49 8.31
CA VAL A 116 -2.84 -7.07 7.59
C VAL A 116 -2.21 -8.27 6.90
N PHE A 117 -1.94 -8.20 5.62
CA PHE A 117 -1.20 -9.26 4.95
C PHE A 117 0.20 -9.41 5.55
N ASP A 118 0.61 -10.67 5.77
CA ASP A 118 1.90 -11.04 6.35
C ASP A 118 3.09 -10.71 5.46
N GLU A 119 2.84 -10.62 4.15
CA GLU A 119 3.81 -10.22 3.13
C GLU A 119 3.12 -9.33 2.10
N LEU A 120 3.90 -8.80 1.15
CA LEU A 120 3.37 -7.98 0.05
C LEU A 120 2.33 -8.76 -0.78
N ARG A 121 1.20 -8.11 -1.09
CA ARG A 121 0.14 -8.65 -1.94
C ARG A 121 -0.35 -7.61 -2.94
N PRO A 122 -0.80 -8.04 -4.14
CA PRO A 122 -1.28 -7.13 -5.17
C PRO A 122 -2.67 -6.54 -4.86
N THR A 123 -2.92 -5.37 -5.40
CA THR A 123 -4.19 -4.64 -5.26
C THR A 123 -5.45 -5.49 -5.53
N PRO A 124 -5.52 -6.35 -6.57
CA PRO A 124 -6.72 -7.19 -6.78
C PRO A 124 -6.93 -8.21 -5.68
N GLU A 125 -5.87 -8.67 -5.03
CA GLU A 125 -5.99 -9.59 -3.90
C GLU A 125 -6.50 -8.88 -2.63
N LEU A 126 -6.14 -7.60 -2.40
CA LEU A 126 -6.80 -6.81 -1.37
C LEU A 126 -8.30 -6.68 -1.64
N SER A 127 -8.69 -6.32 -2.86
CA SER A 127 -10.11 -6.22 -3.24
C SER A 127 -10.88 -7.52 -2.98
N PHE A 128 -10.23 -8.65 -3.21
CA PHE A 128 -10.78 -9.97 -2.90
C PHE A 128 -10.85 -10.20 -1.39
N ALA A 129 -9.76 -9.94 -0.66
CA ALA A 129 -9.67 -10.18 0.79
C ALA A 129 -10.71 -9.39 1.57
N LEU A 130 -10.87 -8.10 1.27
CA LEU A 130 -11.83 -7.28 2.01
C LEU A 130 -13.29 -7.77 1.85
N ARG A 131 -13.66 -8.26 0.65
CA ARG A 131 -14.98 -8.84 0.40
C ARG A 131 -15.14 -10.22 1.06
N THR A 132 -14.10 -11.04 1.02
CA THR A 132 -14.07 -12.38 1.62
C THR A 132 -14.19 -12.32 3.15
N LEU A 133 -13.51 -11.34 3.77
CA LEU A 133 -13.54 -11.11 5.21
C LEU A 133 -14.76 -10.29 5.67
N GLY A 134 -15.53 -9.72 4.74
CA GLY A 134 -16.65 -8.84 5.05
C GLY A 134 -16.25 -7.49 5.65
N CYS A 135 -15.03 -7.01 5.32
CA CYS A 135 -14.53 -5.73 5.81
C CYS A 135 -15.33 -4.55 5.24
N ILE A 136 -15.43 -3.45 6.02
CA ILE A 136 -16.07 -2.21 5.58
C ILE A 136 -15.18 -1.45 4.60
N SER A 137 -13.85 -1.57 4.74
CA SER A 137 -12.88 -0.84 3.93
C SER A 137 -11.61 -1.67 3.73
N GLY A 138 -10.79 -1.25 2.77
CA GLY A 138 -9.46 -1.78 2.52
C GLY A 138 -8.46 -0.67 2.25
N ILE A 139 -7.20 -0.93 2.56
CA ILE A 139 -6.08 0.00 2.33
C ILE A 139 -5.01 -0.73 1.52
N VAL A 140 -4.52 -0.10 0.45
CA VAL A 140 -3.29 -0.55 -0.25
C VAL A 140 -2.24 0.53 -0.14
N VAL A 141 -1.10 0.17 0.45
CA VAL A 141 0.08 1.03 0.48
C VAL A 141 0.92 0.76 -0.75
N THR A 142 0.84 1.66 -1.72
CA THR A 142 1.52 1.55 -3.03
C THR A 142 1.49 2.86 -3.79
N ALA A 143 2.54 3.14 -4.55
CA ALA A 143 2.54 4.19 -5.58
C ALA A 143 2.49 3.61 -7.01
N SER A 144 2.00 2.36 -7.18
CA SER A 144 1.90 1.71 -8.49
C SER A 144 3.26 1.64 -9.22
N HIS A 145 3.39 2.29 -10.37
CA HIS A 145 4.58 2.34 -11.21
C HIS A 145 5.38 3.64 -11.12
N ASN A 146 5.13 4.48 -10.12
CA ASN A 146 5.91 5.70 -9.89
C ASN A 146 7.37 5.37 -9.54
N PRO A 147 8.30 6.32 -9.70
CA PRO A 147 9.69 6.19 -9.25
C PRO A 147 9.84 5.74 -7.79
N PRO A 148 11.00 5.19 -7.39
CA PRO A 148 11.19 4.55 -6.08
C PRO A 148 11.04 5.51 -4.88
N GLU A 149 11.27 6.80 -5.08
CA GLU A 149 11.11 7.83 -4.05
C GLU A 149 9.64 8.13 -3.68
N TYR A 150 8.68 7.59 -4.44
CA TYR A 150 7.24 7.77 -4.18
C TYR A 150 6.66 6.60 -3.40
N ASN A 151 5.69 6.92 -2.52
CA ASN A 151 4.75 5.94 -2.01
C ASN A 151 3.33 6.52 -2.02
N GLY A 152 2.34 5.71 -1.67
CA GLY A 152 0.95 6.11 -1.67
C GLY A 152 0.10 5.25 -0.73
N TYR A 153 -1.14 5.69 -0.53
CA TYR A 153 -2.10 5.08 0.36
C TYR A 153 -3.46 5.18 -0.34
N LYS A 154 -4.02 4.05 -0.78
CA LYS A 154 -5.28 3.99 -1.52
C LYS A 154 -6.35 3.35 -0.65
N VAL A 155 -7.57 3.92 -0.68
CA VAL A 155 -8.71 3.44 0.09
C VAL A 155 -9.71 2.74 -0.83
N TYR A 156 -10.17 1.58 -0.36
CA TYR A 156 -11.19 0.74 -0.97
C TYR A 156 -12.39 0.64 -0.02
N TRP A 157 -13.58 0.33 -0.56
CA TRP A 157 -14.79 0.17 0.24
C TRP A 157 -15.32 -1.27 0.16
N GLU A 158 -16.37 -1.56 0.92
CA GLU A 158 -16.93 -2.92 1.11
C GLU A 158 -17.29 -3.66 -0.20
N ASP A 159 -17.50 -2.94 -1.29
CA ASP A 159 -17.74 -3.52 -2.62
C ASP A 159 -16.46 -4.02 -3.32
N GLY A 160 -15.29 -3.76 -2.74
CA GLY A 160 -13.98 -4.11 -3.30
C GLY A 160 -13.43 -3.11 -4.30
N ALA A 161 -14.12 -2.00 -4.56
CA ALA A 161 -13.64 -0.95 -5.44
C ALA A 161 -12.91 0.16 -4.69
N GLN A 162 -11.98 0.84 -5.36
CA GLN A 162 -11.40 2.07 -4.84
C GLN A 162 -12.50 3.12 -4.65
N VAL A 163 -12.48 3.84 -3.54
CA VAL A 163 -13.52 4.84 -3.24
C VAL A 163 -13.61 5.90 -4.33
N THR A 164 -14.84 6.30 -4.63
CA THR A 164 -15.20 7.33 -5.61
C THR A 164 -16.27 8.24 -5.02
N ALA A 165 -16.61 9.33 -5.73
CA ALA A 165 -17.65 10.26 -5.29
C ALA A 165 -19.01 9.55 -5.04
N PRO A 166 -19.74 9.91 -3.98
CA PRO A 166 -19.45 11.01 -3.03
C PRO A 166 -18.53 10.61 -1.85
N LYS A 167 -18.25 9.31 -1.69
CA LYS A 167 -17.60 8.74 -0.51
C LYS A 167 -16.16 9.23 -0.33
N ASP A 168 -15.42 9.42 -1.42
CA ASP A 168 -14.08 9.99 -1.39
C ASP A 168 -14.09 11.40 -0.78
N HIS A 169 -15.04 12.26 -1.15
CA HIS A 169 -15.20 13.60 -0.58
C HIS A 169 -15.53 13.54 0.92
N GLU A 170 -16.43 12.66 1.33
CA GLU A 170 -16.78 12.48 2.74
C GLU A 170 -15.58 12.03 3.59
N ILE A 171 -14.72 11.16 3.04
CA ILE A 171 -13.48 10.73 3.70
C ILE A 171 -12.47 11.89 3.74
N ILE A 172 -12.33 12.65 2.64
CA ILE A 172 -11.45 13.84 2.59
C ILE A 172 -11.84 14.83 3.69
N ASP A 173 -13.14 15.13 3.81
CA ASP A 173 -13.63 16.02 4.84
C ASP A 173 -13.22 15.57 6.25
N GLU A 174 -13.30 14.26 6.55
CA GLU A 174 -12.85 13.72 7.84
C GLU A 174 -11.33 13.83 8.04
N VAL A 175 -10.55 13.65 6.97
CA VAL A 175 -9.08 13.82 7.03
C VAL A 175 -8.71 15.29 7.25
N GLU A 176 -9.41 16.22 6.62
CA GLU A 176 -9.19 17.67 6.78
C GLU A 176 -9.57 18.15 8.18
N HIS A 177 -10.56 17.52 8.83
CA HIS A 177 -10.93 17.81 10.21
C HIS A 177 -9.86 17.37 11.24
N VAL A 178 -8.91 16.49 10.87
CA VAL A 178 -7.77 16.16 11.72
C VAL A 178 -6.71 17.26 11.61
N THR A 179 -6.88 18.34 12.35
CA THR A 179 -6.00 19.51 12.32
C THR A 179 -4.87 19.47 13.35
N ASP A 180 -4.99 18.64 14.39
CA ASP A 180 -4.01 18.45 15.44
C ASP A 180 -3.52 17.01 15.46
N PHE A 181 -2.23 16.81 15.21
CA PHE A 181 -1.61 15.49 15.20
C PHE A 181 -1.72 14.75 16.55
N HIS A 182 -1.78 15.48 17.68
CA HIS A 182 -1.98 14.88 19.00
C HIS A 182 -3.36 14.24 19.21
N THR A 183 -4.32 14.52 18.32
CA THR A 183 -5.63 13.86 18.34
C THR A 183 -5.65 12.53 17.59
N VAL A 184 -4.61 12.25 16.83
CA VAL A 184 -4.46 10.98 16.11
C VAL A 184 -4.15 9.87 17.10
N LYS A 185 -5.01 8.86 17.11
CA LYS A 185 -4.85 7.71 17.97
C LYS A 185 -3.94 6.67 17.34
N THR A 186 -3.06 6.12 18.17
CA THR A 186 -2.24 4.96 17.80
C THR A 186 -1.99 4.11 19.05
N MET A 187 -1.57 2.87 18.89
CA MET A 187 -1.23 1.98 19.99
C MET A 187 -0.04 1.10 19.61
N SER A 188 0.55 0.40 20.57
CA SER A 188 1.60 -0.54 20.27
C SER A 188 1.06 -1.75 19.50
N LYS A 189 1.91 -2.38 18.69
CA LYS A 189 1.53 -3.57 17.92
C LYS A 189 1.19 -4.74 18.83
N ASP A 190 1.95 -4.91 19.92
CA ASP A 190 1.72 -5.99 20.89
C ASP A 190 0.35 -5.83 21.57
N ASP A 191 0.00 -4.61 22.00
CA ASP A 191 -1.32 -4.33 22.58
C ASP A 191 -2.45 -4.55 21.57
N ALA A 192 -2.24 -4.17 20.30
CA ALA A 192 -3.23 -4.35 19.25
C ALA A 192 -3.47 -5.85 18.95
N ILE A 193 -2.41 -6.67 18.95
CA ILE A 193 -2.49 -8.14 18.78
C ILE A 193 -3.18 -8.76 19.99
N GLU A 194 -2.80 -8.40 21.24
CA GLU A 194 -3.40 -8.91 22.46
C GLU A 194 -4.90 -8.58 22.54
N ALA A 195 -5.27 -7.37 22.11
CA ALA A 195 -6.67 -6.95 22.03
C ALA A 195 -7.46 -7.62 20.88
N GLY A 196 -6.81 -8.39 20.02
CA GLY A 196 -7.44 -9.01 18.83
C GLY A 196 -7.83 -8.01 17.73
N LEU A 197 -7.27 -6.80 17.78
CA LEU A 197 -7.53 -5.71 16.82
C LEU A 197 -6.50 -5.63 15.69
N TYR A 198 -5.41 -6.37 15.78
CA TYR A 198 -4.44 -6.56 14.70
C TYR A 198 -4.30 -8.05 14.42
N GLN A 199 -4.61 -8.46 13.21
CA GLN A 199 -4.51 -9.86 12.79
C GLN A 199 -3.76 -9.97 11.46
N TYR A 200 -2.75 -10.84 11.41
CA TYR A 200 -2.15 -11.22 10.14
C TYR A 200 -3.09 -12.11 9.34
N ILE A 201 -3.11 -11.90 8.03
CA ILE A 201 -3.76 -12.74 7.02
C ILE A 201 -2.74 -13.09 5.94
N GLY A 202 -2.95 -14.18 5.20
CA GLY A 202 -2.01 -14.63 4.16
C GLY A 202 -2.52 -15.86 3.44
N GLU A 203 -1.94 -17.04 3.70
CA GLU A 203 -2.17 -18.27 2.94
C GLU A 203 -3.65 -18.66 2.81
N GLU A 204 -4.48 -18.44 3.80
CA GLU A 204 -5.91 -18.73 3.72
C GLU A 204 -6.64 -17.87 2.68
N ILE A 205 -6.22 -16.61 2.54
CA ILE A 205 -6.74 -15.70 1.51
C ILE A 205 -6.14 -16.06 0.15
N ASP A 206 -4.83 -16.33 0.09
CA ASP A 206 -4.13 -16.73 -1.13
C ASP A 206 -4.79 -17.98 -1.76
N VAL A 207 -5.08 -19.01 -0.97
CA VAL A 207 -5.77 -20.23 -1.44
C VAL A 207 -7.14 -19.90 -2.01
N ALA A 208 -7.96 -19.14 -1.27
CA ALA A 208 -9.29 -18.76 -1.71
C ALA A 208 -9.25 -17.91 -2.99
N TYR A 209 -8.26 -17.01 -3.10
CA TYR A 209 -8.05 -16.16 -4.27
C TYR A 209 -7.65 -17.00 -5.50
N MET A 210 -6.74 -17.96 -5.36
CA MET A 210 -6.37 -18.88 -6.45
C MET A 210 -7.56 -19.69 -6.94
N GLU A 211 -8.41 -20.20 -6.05
CA GLU A 211 -9.63 -20.92 -6.44
C GLU A 211 -10.60 -20.03 -7.21
N GLU A 212 -10.73 -18.76 -6.84
CA GLU A 212 -11.58 -17.83 -7.57
C GLU A 212 -11.01 -17.47 -8.94
N LEU A 213 -9.67 -17.28 -9.06
CA LEU A 213 -9.00 -17.06 -10.33
C LEU A 213 -9.19 -18.22 -11.31
N LYS A 214 -9.11 -19.46 -10.84
CA LYS A 214 -9.35 -20.65 -11.68
C LYS A 214 -10.74 -20.66 -12.31
N LYS A 215 -11.76 -20.13 -11.62
CA LYS A 215 -13.13 -20.05 -12.17
C LYS A 215 -13.24 -19.05 -13.34
N GLN A 216 -12.28 -18.13 -13.48
CA GLN A 216 -12.25 -17.15 -14.57
C GLN A 216 -11.68 -17.73 -15.88
N ILE A 217 -11.18 -18.96 -15.87
CA ILE A 217 -10.59 -19.61 -17.06
C ILE A 217 -11.70 -20.01 -18.04
N ILE A 218 -11.66 -19.43 -19.22
CA ILE A 218 -12.68 -19.65 -20.26
C ILE A 218 -12.47 -20.98 -20.99
N HIS A 219 -11.21 -21.36 -21.24
CA HIS A 219 -10.82 -22.54 -22.04
C HIS A 219 -9.84 -23.45 -21.30
N PRO A 220 -10.25 -24.15 -20.23
CA PRO A 220 -9.34 -25.01 -19.46
C PRO A 220 -8.81 -26.20 -20.26
N GLU A 221 -9.51 -26.63 -21.30
CA GLU A 221 -9.09 -27.70 -22.24
C GLU A 221 -7.82 -27.29 -22.99
N ILE A 222 -7.72 -26.05 -23.46
CA ILE A 222 -6.55 -25.55 -24.18
C ILE A 222 -5.32 -25.53 -23.25
N ILE A 223 -5.50 -25.12 -22.00
CA ILE A 223 -4.40 -25.12 -21.03
C ILE A 223 -3.83 -26.52 -20.88
N LYS A 224 -4.68 -27.56 -20.77
CA LYS A 224 -4.25 -28.94 -20.62
C LYS A 224 -3.46 -29.44 -21.84
N GLU A 225 -3.78 -28.94 -23.04
CA GLU A 225 -3.08 -29.32 -24.28
C GLU A 225 -1.68 -28.69 -24.38
N VAL A 226 -1.51 -27.44 -23.87
CA VAL A 226 -0.27 -26.68 -24.11
C VAL A 226 0.64 -26.55 -22.88
N ALA A 227 0.14 -26.80 -21.67
CA ALA A 227 0.86 -26.51 -20.42
C ALA A 227 2.20 -27.26 -20.29
N ASP A 228 2.31 -28.44 -20.90
CA ASP A 228 3.51 -29.27 -20.88
C ASP A 228 4.62 -28.76 -21.82
N GLU A 229 4.29 -27.97 -22.85
CA GLU A 229 5.24 -27.56 -23.88
C GLU A 229 5.46 -26.03 -23.91
N LEU A 230 4.45 -25.25 -23.49
CA LEU A 230 4.51 -23.80 -23.55
C LEU A 230 5.57 -23.24 -22.62
N LYS A 231 6.52 -22.50 -23.19
CA LYS A 231 7.57 -21.79 -22.43
C LYS A 231 7.10 -20.37 -22.14
N ILE A 232 7.09 -20.01 -20.86
CA ILE A 232 6.68 -18.70 -20.37
C ILE A 232 7.87 -18.03 -19.70
N VAL A 233 8.27 -16.85 -20.17
CA VAL A 233 9.21 -15.98 -19.45
C VAL A 233 8.41 -14.94 -18.70
N TYR A 234 8.62 -14.86 -17.40
CA TYR A 234 7.91 -13.98 -16.50
C TYR A 234 8.86 -13.08 -15.73
N THR A 235 8.51 -11.83 -15.58
CA THR A 235 9.18 -10.91 -14.65
C THR A 235 8.17 -10.19 -13.75
N PRO A 236 8.34 -10.22 -12.43
CA PRO A 236 7.52 -9.47 -11.49
C PRO A 236 7.95 -8.00 -11.34
N PHE A 237 9.06 -7.56 -11.96
CA PHE A 237 9.64 -6.23 -11.77
C PHE A 237 9.82 -5.87 -10.29
N HIS A 238 10.33 -6.80 -9.48
CA HIS A 238 10.48 -6.66 -8.03
C HIS A 238 9.17 -6.48 -7.24
N GLY A 239 8.00 -6.64 -7.88
CA GLY A 239 6.70 -6.30 -7.33
C GLY A 239 5.91 -7.49 -6.79
N THR A 240 4.66 -7.18 -6.44
CA THR A 240 3.71 -8.06 -5.74
C THR A 240 3.22 -9.24 -6.57
N GLY A 241 3.39 -9.22 -7.88
CA GLY A 241 2.96 -10.29 -8.78
C GLY A 241 3.78 -11.58 -8.68
N ASN A 242 4.97 -11.56 -8.06
CA ASN A 242 5.90 -12.69 -8.06
C ASN A 242 5.22 -13.99 -7.58
N LYS A 243 4.73 -14.02 -6.35
CA LYS A 243 4.13 -15.22 -5.75
C LYS A 243 2.80 -15.61 -6.42
N PRO A 244 1.79 -14.74 -6.55
CA PRO A 244 0.48 -15.15 -7.05
C PRO A 244 0.50 -15.55 -8.52
N VAL A 245 1.27 -14.86 -9.39
CA VAL A 245 1.36 -15.25 -10.81
C VAL A 245 2.06 -16.59 -10.98
N ARG A 246 3.16 -16.83 -10.26
CA ARG A 246 3.86 -18.12 -10.32
C ARG A 246 2.99 -19.26 -9.78
N ARG A 247 2.26 -19.01 -8.69
CA ARG A 247 1.36 -19.98 -8.08
C ARG A 247 0.25 -20.38 -9.05
N ILE A 248 -0.47 -19.43 -9.62
CA ILE A 248 -1.56 -19.77 -10.56
C ILE A 248 -1.03 -20.51 -11.79
N LEU A 249 0.11 -20.14 -12.35
CA LEU A 249 0.71 -20.84 -13.48
C LEU A 249 1.09 -22.29 -13.10
N ALA A 250 1.66 -22.51 -11.93
CA ALA A 250 2.00 -23.84 -11.43
C ALA A 250 0.74 -24.69 -11.18
N GLU A 251 -0.29 -24.12 -10.54
CA GLU A 251 -1.54 -24.82 -10.26
C GLU A 251 -2.35 -25.14 -11.52
N LEU A 252 -2.14 -24.38 -12.62
CA LEU A 252 -2.68 -24.68 -13.95
C LEU A 252 -1.87 -25.70 -14.73
N GLY A 253 -0.71 -26.14 -14.20
CA GLY A 253 0.10 -27.20 -14.77
C GLY A 253 1.18 -26.77 -15.74
N PHE A 254 1.45 -25.46 -15.90
CA PHE A 254 2.54 -24.97 -16.74
C PHE A 254 3.90 -25.38 -16.17
N LYS A 255 4.68 -26.17 -16.93
CA LYS A 255 5.95 -26.77 -16.48
C LYS A 255 7.17 -25.89 -16.75
N HIS A 256 7.09 -25.02 -17.77
CA HIS A 256 8.22 -24.25 -18.26
C HIS A 256 8.02 -22.74 -18.01
N VAL A 257 8.00 -22.36 -16.73
CA VAL A 257 7.92 -20.96 -16.31
C VAL A 257 9.30 -20.50 -15.86
N TYR A 258 9.89 -19.59 -16.61
CA TYR A 258 11.22 -19.03 -16.38
C TYR A 258 11.07 -17.62 -15.82
N VAL A 259 11.45 -17.43 -14.56
CA VAL A 259 11.40 -16.13 -13.91
C VAL A 259 12.73 -15.40 -14.10
N VAL A 260 12.71 -14.11 -14.41
CA VAL A 260 13.92 -13.28 -14.52
C VAL A 260 14.57 -13.17 -13.14
N PRO A 261 15.75 -13.80 -12.91
CA PRO A 261 16.33 -13.91 -11.57
C PRO A 261 16.67 -12.57 -10.91
N GLU A 262 17.12 -11.60 -11.71
CA GLU A 262 17.52 -10.30 -11.26
C GLU A 262 16.34 -9.45 -10.77
N GLN A 263 15.12 -9.78 -11.23
CA GLN A 263 13.89 -9.04 -10.92
C GLN A 263 12.91 -9.82 -10.04
N GLU A 264 13.29 -11.02 -9.60
CA GLU A 264 12.42 -11.91 -8.82
C GLU A 264 12.18 -11.41 -7.40
N ARG A 265 13.26 -10.96 -6.73
CA ARG A 265 13.16 -10.52 -5.33
C ARG A 265 12.61 -9.11 -5.22
N PRO A 266 11.81 -8.83 -4.18
CA PRO A 266 11.42 -7.47 -3.85
C PRO A 266 12.65 -6.56 -3.73
N ASP A 267 12.60 -5.41 -4.42
CA ASP A 267 13.64 -4.37 -4.35
C ASP A 267 12.95 -2.99 -4.38
N PRO A 268 12.93 -2.28 -3.26
CA PRO A 268 12.27 -0.97 -3.17
C PRO A 268 12.95 0.11 -4.03
N ALA A 269 14.24 -0.09 -4.39
CA ALA A 269 14.98 0.83 -5.26
C ALA A 269 14.77 0.54 -6.75
N PHE A 270 14.16 -0.60 -7.12
CA PHE A 270 13.99 -1.05 -8.50
C PHE A 270 15.28 -1.00 -9.33
N THR A 271 16.40 -1.46 -8.75
CA THR A 271 17.78 -1.25 -9.27
C THR A 271 18.03 -1.76 -10.69
N THR A 272 17.18 -2.65 -11.21
CA THR A 272 17.27 -3.18 -12.57
C THR A 272 16.42 -2.41 -13.58
N LEU A 273 15.71 -1.36 -13.17
CA LEU A 273 14.74 -0.60 -13.94
C LEU A 273 14.98 0.90 -13.75
N ASP A 274 14.72 1.70 -14.77
CA ASP A 274 14.66 3.16 -14.61
C ASP A 274 13.48 3.53 -13.69
N TYR A 275 12.34 2.86 -13.88
CA TYR A 275 11.17 2.84 -12.98
C TYR A 275 10.28 1.64 -13.34
N PRO A 276 9.46 1.11 -12.41
CA PRO A 276 8.77 -0.17 -12.59
C PRO A 276 7.48 -0.03 -13.41
N ASN A 277 7.57 0.54 -14.62
CA ASN A 277 6.41 0.67 -15.51
C ASN A 277 6.40 -0.43 -16.58
N PRO A 278 5.39 -1.34 -16.57
CA PRO A 278 5.27 -2.39 -17.59
C PRO A 278 4.94 -1.87 -19.00
N GLU A 279 4.59 -0.59 -19.14
CA GLU A 279 4.41 0.04 -20.46
C GLU A 279 5.75 0.47 -21.10
N ASP A 280 6.84 0.52 -20.32
CA ASP A 280 8.17 0.81 -20.86
C ASP A 280 8.79 -0.46 -21.45
N PRO A 281 9.01 -0.52 -22.80
CA PRO A 281 9.66 -1.67 -23.44
C PRO A 281 11.06 -1.99 -22.85
N LYS A 282 11.79 -1.00 -22.33
CA LYS A 282 13.11 -1.19 -21.72
C LYS A 282 13.05 -2.08 -20.47
N ALA A 283 11.96 -2.03 -19.72
CA ALA A 283 11.75 -2.86 -18.54
C ALA A 283 11.84 -4.37 -18.84
N PHE A 284 11.50 -4.77 -20.07
CA PHE A 284 11.55 -6.16 -20.52
C PHE A 284 12.90 -6.63 -21.07
N THR A 285 13.94 -5.80 -21.06
CA THR A 285 15.25 -6.14 -21.65
C THR A 285 15.82 -7.46 -21.11
N LEU A 286 15.76 -7.68 -19.79
CA LEU A 286 16.23 -8.93 -19.17
C LEU A 286 15.34 -10.12 -19.54
N ALA A 287 14.02 -9.94 -19.54
CA ALA A 287 13.08 -10.98 -19.94
C ALA A 287 13.26 -11.40 -21.41
N LEU A 288 13.47 -10.44 -22.31
CA LEU A 288 13.76 -10.72 -23.73
C LEU A 288 15.10 -11.43 -23.92
N THR A 289 16.09 -11.16 -23.08
CA THR A 289 17.38 -11.84 -23.09
C THR A 289 17.23 -13.30 -22.63
N LEU A 290 16.44 -13.51 -21.57
CA LEU A 290 16.17 -14.86 -21.05
C LEU A 290 15.33 -15.70 -22.04
N ALA A 291 14.50 -15.08 -22.85
CA ALA A 291 13.63 -15.76 -23.83
C ALA A 291 14.38 -16.23 -25.10
N LYS A 292 15.59 -15.77 -25.38
CA LYS A 292 16.43 -16.17 -26.52
C LYS A 292 17.20 -17.46 -26.22
#